data_5fa6ba7970d50c95f00f0a3bf3d953aa
#
_entry.id   5fa6ba7970d50c95f00f0a3bf3d953aa
#
_cell.length_a   1.000
_cell.length_b   1.000
_cell.length_c   1.000
_cell.angle_alpha   90.00
_cell.angle_beta   90.00
_cell.angle_gamma   90.00
#
_symmetry.space_group_name_H-M   'P 1'
#
loop_
_entity.id
_entity.type
_entity.pdbx_description
1 polymer ?
#
loop_
_entity_poly.entity_id
_entity_poly.type
_entity_poly.pdbx_seq_one_letter_code
_entity_poly.pdbx_strand_id
1 'polypeptide(L)'
;FFIYRELTLKSLHMALRETATITAIIFAIIATATFLSVVLTYSQIPQQIITYFTEMGATFTLFWMALAVICLLLGTFVEIVPVFYLTVPIFAAITVSFNQSLLHLSVVFVAFAGIGMITPPVCVGIYTSASVIQENPAKAFKEVPLFVGVGILYGILMILIPEASTWLPSLLTR
;
A
#
# COMPACT_ATOMS: atom_id res chain seq x y z
N PHE A 1 24.62 6.00 23.66
CA PHE A 1 25.34 6.66 24.77
C PHE A 1 26.17 5.68 25.58
N PHE A 2 25.58 4.65 26.18
CA PHE A 2 26.25 3.87 27.23
C PHE A 2 27.10 2.71 26.70
N ILE A 3 26.68 2.00 25.65
CA ILE A 3 27.37 0.80 25.16
C ILE A 3 28.35 1.14 24.03
N TYR A 4 27.85 1.72 22.94
CA TYR A 4 28.68 2.00 21.74
C TYR A 4 29.35 3.38 21.74
N ARG A 5 28.91 4.31 22.60
CA ARG A 5 29.42 5.71 22.77
C ARG A 5 29.51 6.54 21.47
N GLU A 6 28.78 6.15 20.44
CA GLU A 6 28.74 6.83 19.13
C GLU A 6 27.72 7.98 19.06
N LEU A 7 26.73 7.99 19.98
CA LEU A 7 25.69 9.01 20.03
C LEU A 7 26.17 10.25 20.79
N THR A 8 26.25 11.38 20.09
CA THR A 8 26.49 12.71 20.70
C THR A 8 25.15 13.44 20.90
N LEU A 9 25.12 14.44 21.80
CA LEU A 9 23.93 15.30 21.97
C LEU A 9 23.53 16.00 20.67
N LYS A 10 24.49 16.32 19.82
CA LYS A 10 24.25 16.93 18.51
C LYS A 10 23.58 15.93 17.54
N SER A 11 24.07 14.71 17.50
CA SER A 11 23.46 13.66 16.65
C SER A 11 22.05 13.27 17.13
N LEU A 12 21.83 13.25 18.46
CA LEU A 12 20.50 13.04 19.03
C LEU A 12 19.53 14.18 18.65
N HIS A 13 19.98 15.44 18.74
CA HIS A 13 19.16 16.58 18.34
C HIS A 13 18.81 16.54 16.83
N MET A 14 19.75 16.17 15.98
CA MET A 14 19.48 16.00 14.54
C MET A 14 18.46 14.88 14.30
N ALA A 15 18.64 13.72 14.91
CA ALA A 15 17.71 12.60 14.78
C ALA A 15 16.28 12.95 15.25
N LEU A 16 16.17 13.65 16.39
CA LEU A 16 14.87 14.13 16.88
C LEU A 16 14.22 15.13 15.91
N ARG A 17 15.00 16.05 15.35
CA ARG A 17 14.49 17.02 14.37
C ARG A 17 14.02 16.35 13.09
N GLU A 18 14.78 15.40 12.57
CA GLU A 18 14.40 14.63 11.38
C GLU A 18 13.15 13.80 11.63
N THR A 19 13.09 13.10 12.76
CA THR A 19 11.91 12.34 13.18
C THR A 19 10.67 13.24 13.30
N ALA A 20 10.80 14.39 13.95
CA ALA A 20 9.69 15.34 14.07
C ALA A 20 9.22 15.85 12.70
N THR A 21 10.14 16.13 11.78
CA THR A 21 9.82 16.60 10.42
C THR A 21 9.07 15.51 9.63
N ILE A 22 9.59 14.28 9.63
CA ILE A 22 8.96 13.15 8.94
C ILE A 22 7.58 12.87 9.52
N THR A 23 7.47 12.86 10.86
CA THR A 23 6.19 12.67 11.55
C THR A 23 5.18 13.76 11.18
N ALA A 24 5.59 15.02 11.16
CA ALA A 24 4.72 16.13 10.75
C ALA A 24 4.22 15.99 9.31
N ILE A 25 5.09 15.57 8.38
CA ILE A 25 4.71 15.31 6.98
C ILE A 25 3.67 14.17 6.92
N ILE A 26 3.90 13.08 7.63
CA ILE A 26 2.97 11.94 7.66
C ILE A 26 1.61 12.38 8.22
N PHE A 27 1.57 13.13 9.34
CA PHE A 27 0.31 13.64 9.89
C PHE A 27 -0.40 14.61 8.95
N ALA A 28 0.32 15.44 8.20
CA ALA A 28 -0.28 16.32 7.20
C ALA A 28 -0.92 15.51 6.06
N ILE A 29 -0.27 14.43 5.61
CA ILE A 29 -0.82 13.52 4.60
C ILE A 29 -2.08 12.83 5.14
N ILE A 30 -2.04 12.32 6.37
CA ILE A 30 -3.20 11.66 7.00
C ILE A 30 -4.37 12.64 7.12
N ALA A 31 -4.13 13.87 7.58
CA ALA A 31 -5.17 14.88 7.73
C ALA A 31 -5.85 15.22 6.39
N THR A 32 -5.04 15.46 5.36
CA THR A 32 -5.58 15.76 4.00
C THR A 32 -6.30 14.57 3.38
N ALA A 33 -5.79 13.36 3.55
CA ALA A 33 -6.43 12.14 3.07
C ALA A 33 -7.74 11.85 3.81
N THR A 34 -7.79 12.08 5.12
CA THR A 34 -9.02 11.97 5.92
C THR A 34 -10.07 12.98 5.46
N PHE A 35 -9.66 14.23 5.22
CA PHE A 35 -10.55 15.25 4.67
C PHE A 35 -11.10 14.83 3.30
N LEU A 36 -10.24 14.35 2.40
CA LEU A 36 -10.67 13.83 1.10
C LEU A 36 -11.65 12.66 1.25
N SER A 37 -11.39 11.73 2.16
CA SER A 37 -12.29 10.59 2.45
C SER A 37 -13.69 11.07 2.86
N VAL A 38 -13.77 12.07 3.71
CA VAL A 38 -15.03 12.68 4.12
C VAL A 38 -15.76 13.30 2.93
N VAL A 39 -15.05 14.08 2.09
CA VAL A 39 -15.63 14.68 0.87
C VAL A 39 -16.14 13.62 -0.09
N LEU A 40 -15.37 12.56 -0.34
CA LEU A 40 -15.77 11.46 -1.21
C LEU A 40 -17.03 10.74 -0.71
N THR A 41 -17.12 10.54 0.62
CA THR A 41 -18.28 9.92 1.25
C THR A 41 -19.53 10.80 1.12
N TYR A 42 -19.41 12.10 1.39
CA TYR A 42 -20.53 13.04 1.20
C TYR A 42 -20.98 13.16 -0.27
N SER A 43 -20.04 13.07 -1.19
CA SER A 43 -20.31 13.09 -2.64
C SER A 43 -20.88 11.77 -3.15
N GLN A 44 -21.05 10.76 -2.31
CA GLN A 44 -21.54 9.42 -2.64
C GLN A 44 -20.76 8.74 -3.80
N ILE A 45 -19.50 9.11 -3.98
CA ILE A 45 -18.64 8.55 -5.03
C ILE A 45 -18.49 7.03 -4.90
N PRO A 46 -18.23 6.45 -3.70
CA PRO A 46 -18.17 4.99 -3.56
C PRO A 46 -19.45 4.31 -4.03
N GLN A 47 -20.63 4.87 -3.71
CA GLN A 47 -21.93 4.34 -4.10
C GLN A 47 -22.15 4.39 -5.62
N GLN A 48 -21.74 5.48 -6.27
CA GLN A 48 -21.81 5.59 -7.73
C GLN A 48 -20.91 4.55 -8.41
N ILE A 49 -19.70 4.32 -7.87
CA ILE A 49 -18.79 3.28 -8.37
C ILE A 49 -19.44 1.90 -8.22
N ILE A 50 -20.04 1.58 -7.06
CA ILE A 50 -20.73 0.32 -6.80
C ILE A 50 -21.88 0.11 -7.82
N THR A 51 -22.71 1.13 -8.01
CA THR A 51 -23.82 1.08 -8.96
C THR A 51 -23.32 0.81 -10.37
N TYR A 52 -22.28 1.54 -10.80
CA TYR A 52 -21.66 1.35 -12.11
C TYR A 52 -21.10 -0.07 -12.32
N PHE A 53 -20.40 -0.62 -11.32
CA PHE A 53 -19.90 -2.00 -11.37
C PHE A 53 -21.02 -3.02 -11.43
N THR A 54 -22.12 -2.80 -10.69
CA THR A 54 -23.29 -3.70 -10.67
C THR A 54 -24.04 -3.66 -12.00
N GLU A 55 -24.25 -2.48 -12.58
CA GLU A 55 -24.92 -2.30 -13.88
C GLU A 55 -24.12 -2.92 -15.03
N MET A 56 -22.78 -2.87 -14.97
CA MET A 56 -21.92 -3.54 -15.94
C MET A 56 -21.92 -5.07 -15.82
N GLY A 57 -22.59 -5.64 -14.82
CA GLY A 57 -22.51 -7.07 -14.52
C GLY A 57 -21.09 -7.51 -14.13
N ALA A 58 -20.31 -6.59 -13.56
CA ALA A 58 -18.92 -6.83 -13.21
C ALA A 58 -18.83 -7.92 -12.14
N THR A 59 -18.05 -8.95 -12.46
CA THR A 59 -17.77 -10.03 -11.54
C THR A 59 -16.88 -9.51 -10.40
N PHE A 60 -17.07 -10.06 -9.21
CA PHE A 60 -16.23 -9.77 -8.04
C PHE A 60 -14.72 -9.87 -8.34
N THR A 61 -14.31 -10.81 -9.15
CA THR A 61 -12.92 -10.96 -9.61
C THR A 61 -12.44 -9.72 -10.37
N LEU A 62 -13.30 -9.09 -11.18
CA LEU A 62 -12.95 -7.86 -11.91
C LEU A 62 -12.65 -6.70 -10.96
N PHE A 63 -13.39 -6.59 -9.86
CA PHE A 63 -13.11 -5.60 -8.82
C PHE A 63 -11.70 -5.78 -8.23
N TRP A 64 -11.32 -7.02 -7.86
CA TRP A 64 -10.00 -7.32 -7.32
C TRP A 64 -8.89 -7.07 -8.32
N MET A 65 -9.11 -7.41 -9.59
CA MET A 65 -8.15 -7.12 -10.66
C MET A 65 -7.97 -5.62 -10.87
N ALA A 66 -9.05 -4.85 -10.87
CA ALA A 66 -9.00 -3.40 -10.99
C ALA A 66 -8.25 -2.77 -9.81
N LEU A 67 -8.54 -3.20 -8.57
CA LEU A 67 -7.83 -2.80 -7.37
C LEU A 67 -6.33 -3.11 -7.48
N ALA A 68 -5.97 -4.33 -7.89
CA ALA A 68 -4.60 -4.76 -8.06
C ALA A 68 -3.83 -3.86 -9.05
N VAL A 69 -4.43 -3.57 -10.21
CA VAL A 69 -3.83 -2.69 -11.23
C VAL A 69 -3.68 -1.27 -10.69
N ILE A 70 -4.69 -0.72 -10.03
CA ILE A 70 -4.63 0.63 -9.46
C ILE A 70 -3.54 0.72 -8.39
N CYS A 71 -3.50 -0.25 -7.45
CA CYS A 71 -2.48 -0.29 -6.40
C CYS A 71 -1.07 -0.45 -6.97
N LEU A 72 -0.90 -1.30 -7.98
CA LEU A 72 0.38 -1.47 -8.66
C LEU A 72 0.82 -0.16 -9.33
N LEU A 73 -0.04 0.47 -10.12
CA LEU A 73 0.26 1.73 -10.80
C LEU A 73 0.57 2.84 -9.81
N LEU A 74 -0.28 3.06 -8.81
CA LEU A 74 -0.03 4.09 -7.81
C LEU A 74 1.26 3.80 -7.03
N GLY A 75 1.51 2.55 -6.65
CA GLY A 75 2.72 2.14 -5.94
C GLY A 75 4.00 2.39 -6.72
N THR A 76 3.97 2.39 -8.08
CA THR A 76 5.17 2.72 -8.89
C THR A 76 5.59 4.18 -8.77
N PHE A 77 4.66 5.10 -8.50
CA PHE A 77 4.90 6.54 -8.47
C PHE A 77 4.91 7.13 -7.07
N VAL A 78 4.17 6.54 -6.15
CA VAL A 78 3.90 7.08 -4.82
C VAL A 78 4.25 6.04 -3.76
N GLU A 79 4.72 6.52 -2.61
CA GLU A 79 4.96 5.67 -1.45
C GLU A 79 3.67 5.04 -0.92
N ILE A 80 3.75 3.85 -0.32
CA ILE A 80 2.59 3.06 0.09
C ILE A 80 1.67 3.78 1.09
N VAL A 81 2.23 4.59 2.00
CA VAL A 81 1.45 5.25 3.06
C VAL A 81 0.44 6.25 2.50
N PRO A 82 0.82 7.23 1.63
CA PRO A 82 -0.13 8.10 0.97
C PRO A 82 -1.15 7.33 0.12
N VAL A 83 -0.71 6.30 -0.62
CA VAL A 83 -1.60 5.48 -1.45
C VAL A 83 -2.65 4.80 -0.58
N PHE A 84 -2.26 4.24 0.57
CA PHE A 84 -3.17 3.63 1.52
C PHE A 84 -4.27 4.59 1.98
N TYR A 85 -3.90 5.76 2.47
CA TYR A 85 -4.87 6.74 2.99
C TYR A 85 -5.79 7.30 1.92
N LEU A 86 -5.31 7.40 0.68
CA LEU A 86 -6.11 7.91 -0.44
C LEU A 86 -7.13 6.87 -0.94
N THR A 87 -6.72 5.61 -1.04
CA THR A 87 -7.49 4.58 -1.77
C THR A 87 -8.32 3.69 -0.87
N VAL A 88 -7.83 3.35 0.34
CA VAL A 88 -8.51 2.40 1.23
C VAL A 88 -9.93 2.81 1.60
N PRO A 89 -10.26 4.08 1.89
CA PRO A 89 -11.63 4.47 2.20
C PRO A 89 -12.63 4.12 1.08
N ILE A 90 -12.19 4.27 -0.18
CA ILE A 90 -13.02 3.98 -1.35
C ILE A 90 -13.17 2.46 -1.51
N PHE A 91 -12.04 1.74 -1.51
CA PHE A 91 -12.06 0.29 -1.70
C PHE A 91 -12.73 -0.46 -0.54
N ALA A 92 -12.59 0.03 0.70
CA ALA A 92 -13.25 -0.56 1.85
C ALA A 92 -14.77 -0.47 1.74
N ALA A 93 -15.31 0.68 1.34
CA ALA A 93 -16.75 0.86 1.13
C ALA A 93 -17.29 -0.13 0.06
N ILE A 94 -16.56 -0.29 -1.04
CA ILE A 94 -16.92 -1.23 -2.11
C ILE A 94 -16.82 -2.69 -1.62
N THR A 95 -15.74 -3.03 -0.91
CA THR A 95 -15.51 -4.38 -0.38
C THR A 95 -16.62 -4.81 0.57
N VAL A 96 -17.03 -3.92 1.47
CA VAL A 96 -18.14 -4.17 2.41
C VAL A 96 -19.46 -4.37 1.66
N SER A 97 -19.74 -3.59 0.61
CA SER A 97 -20.97 -3.74 -0.18
C SER A 97 -21.07 -5.08 -0.91
N PHE A 98 -19.93 -5.68 -1.23
CA PHE A 98 -19.86 -7.04 -1.79
C PHE A 98 -19.80 -8.13 -0.71
N ASN A 99 -20.04 -7.82 0.57
CA ASN A 99 -19.90 -8.73 1.71
C ASN A 99 -18.56 -9.44 1.80
N GLN A 100 -17.48 -8.74 1.44
CA GLN A 100 -16.13 -9.28 1.46
C GLN A 100 -15.33 -8.80 2.68
N SER A 101 -14.31 -9.57 3.03
CA SER A 101 -13.48 -9.30 4.19
C SER A 101 -12.54 -8.10 3.95
N LEU A 102 -12.57 -7.13 4.87
CA LEU A 102 -11.59 -6.02 4.88
C LEU A 102 -10.15 -6.52 5.13
N LEU A 103 -10.02 -7.65 5.82
CA LEU A 103 -8.71 -8.28 5.99
C LEU A 103 -8.13 -8.74 4.65
N HIS A 104 -8.96 -9.37 3.81
CA HIS A 104 -8.56 -9.76 2.46
C HIS A 104 -8.20 -8.53 1.60
N LEU A 105 -8.98 -7.45 1.68
CA LEU A 105 -8.64 -6.16 1.06
C LEU A 105 -7.24 -5.70 1.46
N SER A 106 -6.93 -5.74 2.76
CA SER A 106 -5.63 -5.30 3.27
C SER A 106 -4.47 -6.12 2.72
N VAL A 107 -4.64 -7.45 2.63
CA VAL A 107 -3.60 -8.36 2.10
C VAL A 107 -3.36 -8.08 0.61
N VAL A 108 -4.42 -7.99 -0.19
CA VAL A 108 -4.30 -7.71 -1.64
C VAL A 108 -3.71 -6.32 -1.89
N PHE A 109 -4.17 -5.32 -1.13
CA PHE A 109 -3.66 -3.96 -1.22
C PHE A 109 -2.15 -3.90 -0.95
N VAL A 110 -1.70 -4.45 0.20
CA VAL A 110 -0.28 -4.42 0.59
C VAL A 110 0.59 -5.19 -0.41
N ALA A 111 0.09 -6.33 -0.92
CA ALA A 111 0.80 -7.10 -1.93
C ALA A 111 1.07 -6.27 -3.18
N PHE A 112 0.04 -5.70 -3.81
CA PHE A 112 0.20 -4.99 -5.08
C PHE A 112 0.85 -3.60 -4.93
N ALA A 113 0.54 -2.87 -3.85
CA ALA A 113 1.21 -1.59 -3.58
C ALA A 113 2.70 -1.81 -3.26
N GLY A 114 3.05 -2.86 -2.51
CA GLY A 114 4.44 -3.22 -2.22
C GLY A 114 5.21 -3.63 -3.49
N ILE A 115 4.61 -4.41 -4.38
CA ILE A 115 5.20 -4.74 -5.69
C ILE A 115 5.39 -3.47 -6.52
N GLY A 116 4.42 -2.55 -6.50
CA GLY A 116 4.52 -1.25 -7.16
C GLY A 116 5.76 -0.48 -6.75
N MET A 117 6.09 -0.44 -5.46
CA MET A 117 7.26 0.30 -4.94
C MET A 117 8.61 -0.16 -5.49
N ILE A 118 8.71 -1.40 -5.96
CA ILE A 118 9.93 -1.93 -6.60
C ILE A 118 9.83 -1.95 -8.12
N THR A 119 8.67 -1.61 -8.69
CA THR A 119 8.41 -1.65 -10.13
C THR A 119 8.86 -0.35 -10.80
N PRO A 120 9.58 -0.39 -11.95
CA PRO A 120 9.88 0.79 -12.74
C PRO A 120 8.57 1.54 -13.15
N PRO A 121 8.57 2.88 -13.27
CA PRO A 121 9.73 3.74 -13.53
C PRO A 121 10.38 4.36 -12.30
N VAL A 122 9.69 4.55 -11.18
CA VAL A 122 10.25 5.34 -10.06
C VAL A 122 11.01 4.46 -9.07
N CYS A 123 10.49 3.26 -8.72
CA CYS A 123 11.17 2.29 -7.86
C CYS A 123 11.61 2.87 -6.49
N VAL A 124 10.72 3.61 -5.82
CA VAL A 124 11.04 4.28 -4.55
C VAL A 124 11.71 3.34 -3.55
N GLY A 125 11.22 2.11 -3.42
CA GLY A 125 11.78 1.10 -2.52
C GLY A 125 13.23 0.72 -2.85
N ILE A 126 13.58 0.62 -4.15
CA ILE A 126 14.94 0.28 -4.57
C ILE A 126 15.90 1.43 -4.29
N TYR A 127 15.52 2.68 -4.61
CA TYR A 127 16.36 3.84 -4.34
C TYR A 127 16.57 4.04 -2.83
N THR A 128 15.54 3.86 -2.02
CA THR A 128 15.65 3.95 -0.56
C THR A 128 16.59 2.88 -0.01
N SER A 129 16.43 1.63 -0.43
CA SER A 129 17.30 0.53 0.01
C SER A 129 18.75 0.74 -0.43
N ALA A 130 18.97 1.15 -1.69
CA ALA A 130 20.30 1.43 -2.22
C ALA A 130 20.99 2.56 -1.48
N SER A 131 20.27 3.60 -1.07
CA SER A 131 20.82 4.72 -0.31
C SER A 131 21.30 4.28 1.08
N VAL A 132 20.60 3.37 1.73
CA VAL A 132 20.97 2.84 3.06
C VAL A 132 22.27 2.01 2.97
N ILE A 133 22.39 1.14 1.97
CA ILE A 133 23.59 0.29 1.79
C ILE A 133 24.72 0.98 0.99
N GLN A 134 24.50 2.24 0.57
CA GLN A 134 25.45 3.04 -0.23
C GLN A 134 25.88 2.35 -1.54
N GLU A 135 25.00 1.57 -2.16
CA GLU A 135 25.22 0.87 -3.41
C GLU A 135 24.48 1.54 -4.59
N ASN A 136 24.94 1.24 -5.80
CA ASN A 136 24.30 1.78 -7.01
C ASN A 136 22.98 1.05 -7.28
N PRO A 137 21.82 1.76 -7.27
CA PRO A 137 20.51 1.16 -7.51
C PRO A 137 20.40 0.44 -8.88
N ALA A 138 21.21 0.84 -9.86
CA ALA A 138 21.24 0.20 -11.18
C ALA A 138 21.62 -1.29 -11.13
N LYS A 139 22.33 -1.74 -10.11
CA LYS A 139 22.67 -3.16 -9.92
C LYS A 139 21.42 -3.99 -9.62
N ALA A 140 20.47 -3.44 -8.87
CA ALA A 140 19.25 -4.13 -8.49
C ALA A 140 18.27 -4.28 -9.66
N PHE A 141 18.25 -3.36 -10.62
CA PHE A 141 17.27 -3.35 -11.71
C PHE A 141 17.26 -4.61 -12.58
N LYS A 142 18.37 -5.34 -12.64
CA LYS A 142 18.43 -6.60 -13.40
C LYS A 142 17.60 -7.71 -12.77
N GLU A 143 17.51 -7.72 -11.45
CA GLU A 143 16.81 -8.76 -10.68
C GLU A 143 15.33 -8.39 -10.42
N VAL A 144 14.98 -7.12 -10.52
CA VAL A 144 13.62 -6.60 -10.26
C VAL A 144 12.54 -7.34 -11.04
N PRO A 145 12.66 -7.61 -12.35
CA PRO A 145 11.60 -8.28 -13.10
C PRO A 145 11.23 -9.65 -12.55
N LEU A 146 12.20 -10.39 -12.01
CA LEU A 146 11.96 -11.68 -11.39
C LEU A 146 11.12 -11.53 -10.11
N PHE A 147 11.49 -10.59 -9.23
CA PHE A 147 10.76 -10.32 -7.98
C PHE A 147 9.36 -9.78 -8.25
N VAL A 148 9.22 -8.88 -9.20
CA VAL A 148 7.90 -8.36 -9.64
C VAL A 148 7.03 -9.49 -10.19
N GLY A 149 7.58 -10.37 -11.03
CA GLY A 149 6.84 -11.51 -11.57
C GLY A 149 6.36 -12.48 -10.49
N VAL A 150 7.22 -12.84 -9.54
CA VAL A 150 6.85 -13.69 -8.39
C VAL A 150 5.82 -12.97 -7.50
N GLY A 151 6.00 -11.67 -7.26
CA GLY A 151 5.06 -10.87 -6.48
C GLY A 151 3.67 -10.80 -7.12
N ILE A 152 3.60 -10.55 -8.43
CA ILE A 152 2.32 -10.54 -9.18
C ILE A 152 1.65 -11.91 -9.10
N LEU A 153 2.40 -12.99 -9.27
CA LEU A 153 1.87 -14.34 -9.14
C LEU A 153 1.31 -14.58 -7.74
N TYR A 154 2.03 -14.18 -6.70
CA TYR A 154 1.56 -14.24 -5.31
C TYR A 154 0.27 -13.44 -5.13
N GLY A 155 0.24 -12.19 -5.61
CA GLY A 155 -0.94 -11.32 -5.52
C GLY A 155 -2.17 -11.92 -6.23
N ILE A 156 -1.99 -12.50 -7.41
CA ILE A 156 -3.06 -13.21 -8.14
C ILE A 156 -3.54 -14.42 -7.35
N LEU A 157 -2.65 -15.22 -6.78
CA LEU A 157 -3.03 -16.35 -5.92
C LEU A 157 -3.84 -15.89 -4.71
N MET A 158 -3.48 -14.76 -4.09
CA MET A 158 -4.25 -14.19 -2.98
C MET A 158 -5.66 -13.74 -3.42
N ILE A 159 -5.81 -13.19 -4.62
CA ILE A 159 -7.12 -12.83 -5.18
C ILE A 159 -7.99 -14.08 -5.42
N LEU A 160 -7.38 -15.15 -5.93
CA LEU A 160 -8.10 -16.38 -6.29
C LEU A 160 -8.47 -17.25 -5.08
N ILE A 161 -7.69 -17.15 -3.99
CA ILE A 161 -7.86 -17.96 -2.77
C ILE A 161 -8.03 -17.01 -1.56
N PRO A 162 -9.21 -16.40 -1.37
CA PRO A 162 -9.47 -15.48 -0.26
C PRO A 162 -9.24 -16.10 1.12
N GLU A 163 -9.45 -17.41 1.24
CA GLU A 163 -9.23 -18.17 2.47
C GLU A 163 -7.77 -18.13 2.93
N ALA A 164 -6.81 -18.02 2.01
CA ALA A 164 -5.39 -17.93 2.34
C ALA A 164 -5.06 -16.70 3.20
N SER A 165 -5.78 -15.60 3.01
CA SER A 165 -5.61 -14.38 3.80
C SER A 165 -6.37 -14.40 5.13
N THR A 166 -7.46 -15.17 5.23
CA THR A 166 -8.36 -15.18 6.39
C THR A 166 -8.20 -16.38 7.30
N TRP A 167 -7.57 -17.45 6.81
CA TRP A 167 -7.41 -18.72 7.54
C TRP A 167 -6.66 -18.56 8.87
N LEU A 168 -5.48 -17.96 8.87
CA LEU A 168 -4.66 -17.82 10.07
C LEU A 168 -5.33 -16.94 11.14
N PRO A 169 -5.86 -15.75 10.84
CA PRO A 169 -6.62 -14.97 11.81
C PRO A 169 -7.87 -15.69 12.34
N SER A 170 -8.57 -16.46 11.52
CA SER A 170 -9.76 -17.20 11.95
C SER A 170 -9.45 -18.31 12.96
N LEU A 171 -8.23 -18.83 12.97
CA LEU A 171 -7.76 -19.80 13.98
C LEU A 171 -7.44 -19.12 15.31
N LEU A 172 -6.98 -17.87 15.30
CA LEU A 172 -6.58 -17.13 16.50
C LEU A 172 -7.75 -16.43 17.20
N THR A 173 -8.87 -16.24 16.51
CA THR A 173 -10.08 -15.59 17.05
C THR A 173 -11.15 -16.58 17.50
N ARG A 174 -10.86 -17.87 17.50
CA ARG A 174 -11.65 -18.93 18.15
C ARG A 174 -11.17 -19.11 19.59
#